data_7f6549a9fb5003398a220a90cb9e9511
#
_entry.id   7f6549a9fb5003398a220a90cb9e9511
#
_cell.length_a   1.000
_cell.length_b   1.000
_cell.length_c   1.000
_cell.angle_alpha   90.00
_cell.angle_beta   90.00
_cell.angle_gamma   90.00
#
_symmetry.space_group_name_H-M   'P 1'
#
loop_
_entity.id
_entity.type
_entity.pdbx_description
1 polymer ?
#
loop_
_entity_poly.entity_id
_entity_poly.type
_entity_poly.pdbx_seq_one_letter_code
_entity_poly.pdbx_strand_id
1 'polypeptide(L)'
;IDYSLGEPKYSVEECKERDVTYAAPLRVKVRLINKETGEVKEQEVFMGDFPLMTETGTFIINGAERVIVSQLVRSPSVYYSSKVDKNGKPTYTATVIPNRGAWLEYETDAKDVIYVRIDRTRKIPVTVLLRALGFSTDADILNLLGEDEYIRNTLDKDNTGSTEKALIEIYERLRPGEPPTAENARSLLYSRFFDPKRYDLANVGRYKMNKKLHIKNRLLNQRLAEPVIDPDTGEILANAGDILDRRLLDRLLPVLDREDGFGFKEYTVRGGVPDDETIKLQSIKIYSSTHEGEVIQVISNGRIDPSVKNLTTNDIIASINYFINLLHGVGSTDDIDHLGNRRLRSVGELLQNQFRIGLSRMERVVRERMSIQDANAITPQALIKIRPVIASIKEFFGSSQSAQFMDQTNPLAELTHKRRLSALGPGGLTRERAGFEVRDVHHSHYGRMCPIETPEGPNIGLINY
;
A
#
# COMPACT_ATOMS: atom_id res chain seq x y z
N ILE A 1 -14.75 9.78 21.35
CA ILE A 1 -15.48 10.93 20.76
C ILE A 1 -14.68 12.22 20.79
N ASP A 2 -13.79 12.39 21.75
CA ASP A 2 -12.95 13.58 21.85
C ASP A 2 -11.66 13.25 22.62
N TYR A 3 -10.63 14.09 22.51
CA TYR A 3 -9.39 13.96 23.24
C TYR A 3 -8.82 15.32 23.62
N SER A 4 -7.99 15.36 24.65
CA SER A 4 -7.29 16.55 25.08
C SER A 4 -5.91 16.22 25.63
N LEU A 5 -4.96 17.14 25.45
CA LEU A 5 -3.65 17.11 26.10
C LEU A 5 -3.66 18.14 27.23
N GLY A 6 -3.24 17.71 28.43
CA GLY A 6 -3.05 18.60 29.55
C GLY A 6 -1.72 19.36 29.47
N GLU A 7 -1.44 20.12 30.51
CA GLU A 7 -0.17 20.83 30.64
C GLU A 7 0.95 19.89 31.10
N PRO A 8 2.19 20.06 30.60
CA PRO A 8 3.35 19.32 31.08
C PRO A 8 3.56 19.58 32.59
N LYS A 9 3.86 18.53 33.34
CA LYS A 9 4.11 18.63 34.78
C LYS A 9 5.36 19.43 35.11
N TYR A 10 6.41 19.29 34.27
CA TYR A 10 7.71 19.95 34.41
C TYR A 10 8.08 20.67 33.15
N SER A 11 8.90 21.72 33.25
CA SER A 11 9.51 22.37 32.10
C SER A 11 10.60 21.47 31.47
N VAL A 12 11.05 21.84 30.29
CA VAL A 12 12.14 21.09 29.59
C VAL A 12 13.40 21.03 30.47
N GLU A 13 13.78 22.13 31.09
CA GLU A 13 14.97 22.19 31.95
C GLU A 13 14.81 21.36 33.21
N GLU A 14 13.66 21.42 33.85
CA GLU A 14 13.35 20.61 35.03
C GLU A 14 13.34 19.11 34.70
N CYS A 15 12.84 18.72 33.54
CA CYS A 15 12.89 17.32 33.06
C CYS A 15 14.33 16.82 32.92
N LYS A 16 15.22 17.64 32.39
CA LYS A 16 16.65 17.30 32.30
C LYS A 16 17.33 17.16 33.64
N GLU A 17 17.02 18.04 34.58
CA GLU A 17 17.57 18.00 35.95
C GLU A 17 17.06 16.83 36.75
N ARG A 18 15.79 16.47 36.61
CA ARG A 18 15.13 15.39 37.35
C ARG A 18 15.19 14.01 36.71
N ASP A 19 15.81 13.88 35.54
CA ASP A 19 15.85 12.63 34.76
C ASP A 19 14.45 12.07 34.46
N VAL A 20 13.52 12.95 34.12
CA VAL A 20 12.14 12.58 33.76
C VAL A 20 11.82 12.93 32.32
N THR A 21 10.71 12.41 31.83
CA THR A 21 10.26 12.63 30.45
C THR A 21 9.41 13.89 30.35
N TYR A 22 9.70 14.74 29.36
CA TYR A 22 8.87 15.89 29.02
C TYR A 22 7.61 15.40 28.30
N ALA A 23 6.51 15.34 29.02
CA ALA A 23 5.25 14.75 28.53
C ALA A 23 4.04 15.47 29.11
N ALA A 24 2.94 15.41 28.41
CA ALA A 24 1.65 15.88 28.86
C ALA A 24 0.64 14.74 28.99
N PRO A 25 -0.29 14.78 29.96
CA PRO A 25 -1.31 13.77 30.10
C PRO A 25 -2.28 13.82 28.90
N LEU A 26 -2.47 12.67 28.26
CA LEU A 26 -3.48 12.49 27.22
C LEU A 26 -4.76 11.97 27.87
N ARG A 27 -5.87 12.65 27.65
CA ARG A 27 -7.19 12.27 28.11
C ARG A 27 -8.12 12.09 26.93
N VAL A 28 -8.91 11.03 26.97
CA VAL A 28 -9.83 10.66 25.90
C VAL A 28 -11.23 10.52 26.46
N LYS A 29 -12.19 11.17 25.84
CA LYS A 29 -13.60 11.05 26.17
C LYS A 29 -14.18 9.84 25.46
N VAL A 30 -14.61 8.86 26.22
CA VAL A 30 -15.09 7.57 25.74
C VAL A 30 -16.56 7.40 26.02
N ARG A 31 -17.27 6.87 25.03
CA ARG A 31 -18.71 6.56 25.13
C ARG A 31 -18.93 5.07 25.03
N LEU A 32 -19.59 4.50 26.02
CA LEU A 32 -20.07 3.11 26.02
C LEU A 32 -21.57 3.10 25.78
N ILE A 33 -22.00 2.42 24.73
CA ILE A 33 -23.41 2.28 24.35
C ILE A 33 -23.85 0.84 24.58
N ASN A 34 -24.84 0.63 25.42
CA ASN A 34 -25.50 -0.66 25.56
C ASN A 34 -26.61 -0.76 24.47
N LYS A 35 -26.41 -1.63 23.50
CA LYS A 35 -27.34 -1.78 22.36
C LYS A 35 -28.69 -2.37 22.77
N GLU A 36 -28.74 -3.14 23.86
CA GLU A 36 -29.98 -3.79 24.33
C GLU A 36 -30.87 -2.81 25.11
N THR A 37 -30.26 -2.02 26.01
CA THR A 37 -31.00 -1.10 26.88
C THR A 37 -31.01 0.34 26.39
N GLY A 38 -30.14 0.68 25.42
CA GLY A 38 -29.96 2.04 24.93
C GLY A 38 -29.21 2.97 25.91
N GLU A 39 -28.71 2.44 27.02
CA GLU A 39 -27.97 3.21 28.02
C GLU A 39 -26.62 3.69 27.44
N VAL A 40 -26.30 4.96 27.67
CA VAL A 40 -25.06 5.58 27.23
C VAL A 40 -24.27 6.04 28.45
N LYS A 41 -23.04 5.56 28.61
CA LYS A 41 -22.11 5.99 29.66
C LYS A 41 -20.93 6.72 29.00
N GLU A 42 -20.69 7.96 29.42
CA GLU A 42 -19.54 8.74 28.98
C GLU A 42 -18.59 8.98 30.14
N GLN A 43 -17.32 8.75 29.89
CA GLN A 43 -16.27 9.02 30.88
C GLN A 43 -15.03 9.57 30.18
N GLU A 44 -14.26 10.38 30.87
CA GLU A 44 -12.94 10.81 30.47
C GLU A 44 -11.93 9.84 31.04
N VAL A 45 -11.13 9.24 30.18
CA VAL A 45 -10.13 8.22 30.53
C VAL A 45 -8.74 8.79 30.30
N PHE A 46 -7.88 8.65 31.32
CA PHE A 46 -6.47 8.97 31.20
C PHE A 46 -5.77 7.89 30.37
N MET A 47 -5.12 8.30 29.25
CA MET A 47 -4.46 7.40 28.30
C MET A 47 -2.93 7.35 28.47
N GLY A 48 -2.40 7.93 29.51
CA GLY A 48 -0.97 8.00 29.78
C GLY A 48 -0.36 9.36 29.46
N ASP A 49 0.90 9.50 29.82
CA ASP A 49 1.68 10.70 29.49
C ASP A 49 2.26 10.57 28.09
N PHE A 50 1.91 11.50 27.22
CA PHE A 50 2.36 11.53 25.84
C PHE A 50 3.58 12.44 25.71
N PRO A 51 4.75 11.93 25.26
CA PRO A 51 5.94 12.75 25.09
C PRO A 51 5.72 13.90 24.11
N LEU A 52 6.13 15.08 24.50
CA LEU A 52 6.00 16.29 23.69
C LEU A 52 7.32 16.68 23.05
N MET A 53 7.23 17.18 21.82
CA MET A 53 8.36 17.79 21.14
C MET A 53 8.70 19.15 21.77
N THR A 54 9.98 19.38 22.02
CA THR A 54 10.48 20.67 22.46
C THR A 54 10.47 21.71 21.32
N GLU A 55 10.66 22.99 21.64
CA GLU A 55 10.75 24.05 20.64
C GLU A 55 11.88 23.84 19.64
N THR A 56 12.93 23.12 20.03
CA THR A 56 14.10 22.82 19.20
C THR A 56 13.96 21.54 18.36
N GLY A 57 12.79 20.88 18.40
CA GLY A 57 12.51 19.68 17.61
C GLY A 57 13.03 18.38 18.20
N THR A 58 13.30 18.34 19.50
CA THR A 58 13.80 17.18 20.22
C THR A 58 12.77 16.64 21.20
N PHE A 59 13.04 15.49 21.78
CA PHE A 59 12.25 14.89 22.87
C PHE A 59 13.15 14.66 24.08
N ILE A 60 12.61 14.91 25.27
CA ILE A 60 13.30 14.64 26.53
C ILE A 60 12.74 13.35 27.12
N ILE A 61 13.51 12.29 27.07
CA ILE A 61 13.14 10.97 27.57
C ILE A 61 14.09 10.57 28.70
N ASN A 62 13.56 10.43 29.90
CA ASN A 62 14.34 10.14 31.12
C ASN A 62 15.53 11.11 31.32
N GLY A 63 15.32 12.38 31.02
CA GLY A 63 16.31 13.44 31.14
C GLY A 63 17.29 13.56 29.96
N ALA A 64 17.29 12.60 29.02
CA ALA A 64 18.15 12.61 27.85
C ALA A 64 17.41 13.20 26.66
N GLU A 65 18.08 14.10 25.95
CA GLU A 65 17.53 14.70 24.73
C GLU A 65 17.72 13.75 23.54
N ARG A 66 16.62 13.43 22.87
CA ARG A 66 16.59 12.50 21.73
C ARG A 66 16.05 13.16 20.49
N VAL A 67 16.57 12.73 19.35
CA VAL A 67 16.12 13.13 18.02
C VAL A 67 15.48 11.95 17.33
N ILE A 68 14.30 12.16 16.75
CA ILE A 68 13.66 11.17 15.91
C ILE A 68 14.09 11.42 14.46
N VAL A 69 14.87 10.51 13.93
CA VAL A 69 15.40 10.57 12.58
C VAL A 69 14.32 10.17 11.58
N SER A 70 14.14 10.97 10.54
CA SER A 70 13.21 10.64 9.45
C SER A 70 13.66 9.39 8.71
N GLN A 71 12.71 8.56 8.32
CA GLN A 71 12.97 7.29 7.64
C GLN A 71 12.62 7.39 6.16
N LEU A 72 13.54 6.95 5.29
CA LEU A 72 13.29 6.76 3.87
C LEU A 72 12.68 5.38 3.64
N VAL A 73 11.52 5.35 3.01
CA VAL A 73 10.83 4.11 2.65
C VAL A 73 10.35 4.17 1.22
N ARG A 74 10.10 3.02 0.61
CA ARG A 74 9.44 2.97 -0.68
C ARG A 74 8.01 3.47 -0.56
N SER A 75 7.59 4.38 -1.44
CA SER A 75 6.20 4.85 -1.47
C SER A 75 5.24 3.69 -1.74
N PRO A 76 4.08 3.66 -1.07
CA PRO A 76 3.03 2.72 -1.46
C PRO A 76 2.63 2.95 -2.91
N SER A 77 2.60 1.89 -3.70
CA SER A 77 2.16 1.89 -5.10
C SER A 77 2.28 0.48 -5.69
N VAL A 78 2.05 0.34 -6.97
CA VAL A 78 2.42 -0.83 -7.75
C VAL A 78 3.72 -0.53 -8.50
N TYR A 79 4.69 -1.45 -8.42
CA TYR A 79 6.00 -1.34 -9.04
C TYR A 79 6.24 -2.49 -10.00
N TYR A 80 6.71 -2.14 -11.20
CA TYR A 80 7.04 -3.10 -12.25
C TYR A 80 8.53 -3.08 -12.49
N SER A 81 9.14 -4.25 -12.55
CA SER A 81 10.56 -4.41 -12.85
C SER A 81 10.80 -5.52 -13.86
N SER A 82 11.93 -5.44 -14.54
CA SER A 82 12.37 -6.47 -15.47
C SER A 82 13.77 -6.91 -15.12
N LYS A 83 14.03 -8.20 -15.34
CA LYS A 83 15.37 -8.80 -15.24
C LYS A 83 15.58 -9.68 -16.46
N VAL A 84 16.80 -9.71 -16.94
CA VAL A 84 17.19 -10.65 -18.00
C VAL A 84 17.65 -11.94 -17.32
N ASP A 85 17.08 -13.07 -17.71
CA ASP A 85 17.47 -14.37 -17.19
C ASP A 85 18.81 -14.84 -17.78
N LYS A 86 19.28 -16.01 -17.33
CA LYS A 86 20.54 -16.61 -17.82
C LYS A 86 20.54 -16.91 -19.32
N ASN A 87 19.35 -17.04 -19.93
CA ASN A 87 19.16 -17.34 -21.34
C ASN A 87 18.95 -16.07 -22.20
N GLY A 88 19.06 -14.89 -21.60
CA GLY A 88 18.85 -13.61 -22.28
C GLY A 88 17.38 -13.23 -22.46
N LYS A 89 16.43 -13.99 -21.91
CA LYS A 89 15.00 -13.68 -21.96
C LYS A 89 14.64 -12.68 -20.86
N PRO A 90 13.95 -11.55 -21.17
CA PRO A 90 13.48 -10.65 -20.14
C PRO A 90 12.33 -11.30 -19.35
N THR A 91 12.46 -11.30 -18.04
CA THR A 91 11.40 -11.69 -17.10
C THR A 91 10.91 -10.47 -16.35
N TYR A 92 9.61 -10.40 -16.16
CA TYR A 92 8.98 -9.28 -15.48
C TYR A 92 8.45 -9.68 -14.11
N THR A 93 8.54 -8.76 -13.17
CA THR A 93 7.95 -8.89 -11.85
C THR A 93 7.20 -7.61 -11.51
N ALA A 94 6.16 -7.74 -10.71
CA ALA A 94 5.42 -6.61 -10.22
C ALA A 94 5.10 -6.79 -8.74
N THR A 95 5.03 -5.70 -8.01
CA THR A 95 4.71 -5.74 -6.57
C THR A 95 3.76 -4.60 -6.24
N VAL A 96 2.64 -4.93 -5.62
CA VAL A 96 1.73 -3.95 -5.03
C VAL A 96 2.09 -3.81 -3.56
N ILE A 97 2.58 -2.64 -3.19
CA ILE A 97 3.06 -2.33 -1.85
C ILE A 97 2.12 -1.33 -1.19
N PRO A 98 1.43 -1.70 -0.09
CA PRO A 98 0.66 -0.77 0.70
C PRO A 98 1.54 -0.02 1.70
N ASN A 99 1.01 1.04 2.29
CA ASN A 99 1.61 1.66 3.47
C ASN A 99 1.50 0.73 4.70
N ARG A 100 0.38 0.00 4.79
CA ARG A 100 0.12 -1.02 5.81
C ARG A 100 -0.76 -2.10 5.22
N GLY A 101 -0.33 -3.35 5.27
CA GLY A 101 -1.08 -4.49 4.77
C GLY A 101 -0.22 -5.52 4.04
N ALA A 102 -0.87 -6.49 3.43
CA ALA A 102 -0.23 -7.57 2.70
C ALA A 102 0.25 -7.12 1.31
N TRP A 103 1.38 -7.66 0.88
CA TRP A 103 1.91 -7.45 -0.46
C TRP A 103 1.26 -8.41 -1.44
N LEU A 104 1.11 -7.92 -2.68
CA LEU A 104 0.66 -8.72 -3.81
C LEU A 104 1.74 -8.66 -4.88
N GLU A 105 2.27 -9.82 -5.27
CA GLU A 105 3.40 -9.90 -6.20
C GLU A 105 3.02 -10.74 -7.42
N TYR A 106 3.36 -10.25 -8.61
CA TYR A 106 3.19 -10.97 -9.87
C TYR A 106 4.54 -11.33 -10.45
N GLU A 107 4.65 -12.51 -11.02
CA GLU A 107 5.85 -12.97 -11.73
C GLU A 107 5.51 -13.87 -12.90
N THR A 108 6.40 -13.94 -13.90
CA THR A 108 6.33 -14.93 -14.97
C THR A 108 7.40 -16.00 -14.78
N ASP A 109 7.12 -17.20 -15.23
CA ASP A 109 8.10 -18.29 -15.30
C ASP A 109 8.67 -18.46 -16.71
N ALA A 110 9.56 -19.45 -16.88
CA ALA A 110 10.17 -19.77 -18.17
C ALA A 110 9.16 -20.27 -19.23
N LYS A 111 7.99 -20.71 -18.81
CA LYS A 111 6.91 -21.22 -19.68
C LYS A 111 5.84 -20.15 -19.97
N ASP A 112 6.12 -18.90 -19.69
CA ASP A 112 5.21 -17.77 -19.90
C ASP A 112 3.89 -17.88 -19.12
N VAL A 113 3.92 -18.51 -17.96
CA VAL A 113 2.80 -18.57 -17.02
C VAL A 113 2.92 -17.43 -16.02
N ILE A 114 1.83 -16.72 -15.79
CA ILE A 114 1.77 -15.61 -14.82
C ILE A 114 1.34 -16.16 -13.47
N TYR A 115 2.16 -15.93 -12.46
CA TYR A 115 1.90 -16.33 -11.08
C TYR A 115 1.68 -15.12 -10.19
N VAL A 116 0.94 -15.34 -9.12
CA VAL A 116 0.75 -14.36 -8.04
C VAL A 116 1.17 -14.96 -6.69
N ARG A 117 1.80 -14.15 -5.87
CA ARG A 117 2.07 -14.44 -4.45
C ARG A 117 1.25 -13.51 -3.60
N ILE A 118 0.53 -14.05 -2.66
CA ILE A 118 -0.26 -13.29 -1.70
C ILE A 118 0.45 -13.39 -0.35
N ASP A 119 0.86 -12.23 0.18
CA ASP A 119 1.47 -12.13 1.51
C ASP A 119 2.65 -13.10 1.73
N ARG A 120 3.59 -13.15 0.76
CA ARG A 120 4.81 -13.98 0.80
C ARG A 120 4.59 -15.49 0.82
N THR A 121 3.43 -15.95 0.44
CA THR A 121 3.12 -17.38 0.33
C THR A 121 3.67 -17.98 -0.97
N ARG A 122 3.47 -19.27 -1.16
CA ARG A 122 3.82 -19.94 -2.42
C ARG A 122 2.99 -19.37 -3.57
N LYS A 123 3.62 -19.26 -4.73
CA LYS A 123 2.97 -18.76 -5.94
C LYS A 123 1.86 -19.68 -6.43
N ILE A 124 0.82 -19.06 -6.94
CA ILE A 124 -0.32 -19.68 -7.58
C ILE A 124 -0.56 -19.02 -8.94
N PRO A 125 -1.19 -19.68 -9.93
CA PRO A 125 -1.57 -19.00 -11.17
C PRO A 125 -2.41 -17.75 -10.88
N VAL A 126 -2.18 -16.66 -11.60
CA VAL A 126 -2.92 -15.41 -11.39
C VAL A 126 -4.42 -15.55 -11.66
N THR A 127 -4.80 -16.51 -12.50
CA THR A 127 -6.20 -16.82 -12.80
C THR A 127 -6.97 -17.33 -11.57
N VAL A 128 -6.29 -17.99 -10.64
CA VAL A 128 -6.88 -18.38 -9.35
C VAL A 128 -7.34 -17.15 -8.57
N LEU A 129 -6.52 -16.10 -8.53
CA LEU A 129 -6.91 -14.83 -7.91
C LEU A 129 -8.09 -14.18 -8.62
N LEU A 130 -8.09 -14.16 -9.95
CA LEU A 130 -9.19 -13.61 -10.75
C LEU A 130 -10.51 -14.37 -10.50
N ARG A 131 -10.46 -15.69 -10.40
CA ARG A 131 -11.63 -16.51 -10.04
C ARG A 131 -12.12 -16.19 -8.63
N ALA A 132 -11.22 -16.01 -7.70
CA ALA A 132 -11.55 -15.61 -6.32
C ALA A 132 -12.22 -14.25 -6.24
N LEU A 133 -11.92 -13.35 -7.18
CA LEU A 133 -12.57 -12.04 -7.28
C LEU A 133 -13.98 -12.11 -7.89
N GLY A 134 -14.39 -13.26 -8.45
CA GLY A 134 -15.72 -13.47 -9.00
C GLY A 134 -15.78 -13.79 -10.50
N PHE A 135 -14.64 -13.85 -11.20
CA PHE A 135 -14.54 -14.29 -12.59
C PHE A 135 -14.36 -15.82 -12.63
N SER A 136 -15.48 -16.54 -12.50
CA SER A 136 -15.48 -17.97 -12.19
C SER A 136 -14.99 -18.87 -13.33
N THR A 137 -15.39 -18.58 -14.57
CA THR A 137 -15.11 -19.45 -15.72
C THR A 137 -13.92 -18.95 -16.54
N ASP A 138 -13.32 -19.82 -17.35
CA ASP A 138 -12.29 -19.45 -18.31
C ASP A 138 -12.80 -18.40 -19.30
N ALA A 139 -14.06 -18.52 -19.71
CA ALA A 139 -14.70 -17.54 -20.60
C ALA A 139 -14.81 -16.15 -19.97
N ASP A 140 -15.12 -16.07 -18.66
CA ASP A 140 -15.17 -14.80 -17.94
C ASP A 140 -13.80 -14.12 -17.91
N ILE A 141 -12.74 -14.88 -17.67
CA ILE A 141 -11.36 -14.37 -17.64
C ILE A 141 -10.93 -13.90 -19.03
N LEU A 142 -11.20 -14.68 -20.07
CA LEU A 142 -10.88 -14.32 -21.45
C LEU A 142 -11.69 -13.10 -21.94
N ASN A 143 -12.95 -12.99 -21.52
CA ASN A 143 -13.75 -11.81 -21.82
C ASN A 143 -13.22 -10.54 -21.12
N LEU A 144 -12.67 -10.69 -19.90
CA LEU A 144 -12.08 -9.58 -19.16
C LEU A 144 -10.75 -9.11 -19.74
N LEU A 145 -9.81 -10.04 -19.93
CA LEU A 145 -8.41 -9.73 -20.28
C LEU A 145 -8.09 -9.89 -21.77
N GLY A 146 -8.99 -10.48 -22.53
CA GLY A 146 -8.77 -10.82 -23.93
C GLY A 146 -8.09 -12.18 -24.11
N GLU A 147 -8.06 -12.66 -25.36
CA GLU A 147 -7.40 -13.90 -25.75
C GLU A 147 -5.91 -13.65 -25.94
N ASP A 148 -5.15 -13.89 -24.89
CA ASP A 148 -3.72 -13.70 -24.84
C ASP A 148 -3.01 -15.01 -24.54
N GLU A 149 -1.85 -15.25 -25.18
CA GLU A 149 -1.08 -16.48 -25.00
C GLU A 149 -0.66 -16.70 -23.54
N TYR A 150 -0.24 -15.65 -22.85
CA TYR A 150 0.14 -15.72 -21.43
C TYR A 150 -1.04 -16.12 -20.54
N ILE A 151 -2.22 -15.60 -20.83
CA ILE A 151 -3.46 -15.96 -20.11
C ILE A 151 -3.85 -17.40 -20.40
N ARG A 152 -3.78 -17.84 -21.63
CA ARG A 152 -4.08 -19.24 -22.00
C ARG A 152 -3.12 -20.22 -21.31
N ASN A 153 -1.82 -19.94 -21.34
CA ASN A 153 -0.82 -20.73 -20.63
C ASN A 153 -1.09 -20.80 -19.13
N THR A 154 -1.53 -19.69 -18.54
CA THR A 154 -1.87 -19.61 -17.12
C THR A 154 -3.14 -20.40 -16.80
N LEU A 155 -4.17 -20.33 -17.66
CA LEU A 155 -5.39 -21.12 -17.52
C LEU A 155 -5.13 -22.62 -17.58
N ASP A 156 -4.20 -23.06 -18.42
CA ASP A 156 -3.79 -24.47 -18.51
C ASP A 156 -3.13 -24.99 -17.22
N LYS A 157 -2.51 -24.10 -16.45
CA LYS A 157 -1.92 -24.40 -15.13
C LYS A 157 -2.91 -24.30 -13.98
N ASP A 158 -4.03 -23.65 -14.18
CA ASP A 158 -5.07 -23.45 -13.17
C ASP A 158 -6.00 -24.67 -13.12
N ASN A 159 -6.02 -25.33 -11.98
CA ASN A 159 -6.86 -26.53 -11.75
C ASN A 159 -8.15 -26.23 -10.99
N THR A 160 -8.42 -24.97 -10.65
CA THR A 160 -9.54 -24.62 -9.77
C THR A 160 -10.89 -24.62 -10.48
N GLY A 161 -11.01 -24.01 -11.64
CA GLY A 161 -12.20 -24.05 -12.49
C GLY A 161 -13.43 -23.28 -11.97
N SER A 162 -13.45 -22.82 -10.74
CA SER A 162 -14.56 -22.05 -10.17
C SER A 162 -14.09 -21.11 -9.05
N THR A 163 -14.89 -20.09 -8.73
CA THR A 163 -14.63 -19.13 -7.66
C THR A 163 -14.45 -19.82 -6.31
N GLU A 164 -15.32 -20.77 -5.97
CA GLU A 164 -15.26 -21.48 -4.69
C GLU A 164 -13.97 -22.29 -4.53
N LYS A 165 -13.57 -23.05 -5.55
CA LYS A 165 -12.33 -23.81 -5.55
C LYS A 165 -11.10 -22.90 -5.50
N ALA A 166 -11.14 -21.77 -6.19
CA ALA A 166 -10.07 -20.77 -6.17
C ALA A 166 -9.90 -20.16 -4.77
N LEU A 167 -10.98 -19.82 -4.10
CA LEU A 167 -10.96 -19.32 -2.72
C LEU A 167 -10.36 -20.35 -1.76
N ILE A 168 -10.73 -21.61 -1.88
CA ILE A 168 -10.20 -22.70 -1.07
C ILE A 168 -8.69 -22.87 -1.29
N GLU A 169 -8.21 -22.82 -2.52
CA GLU A 169 -6.79 -22.92 -2.82
C GLU A 169 -5.99 -21.75 -2.23
N ILE A 170 -6.49 -20.53 -2.33
CA ILE A 170 -5.87 -19.36 -1.71
C ILE A 170 -5.81 -19.51 -0.18
N TYR A 171 -6.88 -19.99 0.43
CA TYR A 171 -6.92 -20.23 1.87
C TYR A 171 -5.88 -21.26 2.32
N GLU A 172 -5.74 -22.36 1.60
CA GLU A 172 -4.73 -23.39 1.87
C GLU A 172 -3.31 -22.84 1.77
N ARG A 173 -3.06 -21.89 0.86
CA ARG A 173 -1.76 -21.23 0.74
C ARG A 173 -1.48 -20.26 1.89
N LEU A 174 -2.51 -19.51 2.31
CA LEU A 174 -2.38 -18.52 3.39
C LEU A 174 -2.32 -19.15 4.78
N ARG A 175 -3.05 -20.24 4.99
CA ARG A 175 -3.13 -20.97 6.27
C ARG A 175 -3.02 -22.47 6.06
N PRO A 176 -1.79 -22.98 5.84
CA PRO A 176 -1.59 -24.41 5.67
C PRO A 176 -2.02 -25.20 6.91
N GLY A 177 -2.67 -26.34 6.70
CA GLY A 177 -3.07 -27.23 7.79
C GLY A 177 -4.40 -26.91 8.47
N GLU A 178 -5.04 -25.79 8.15
CA GLU A 178 -6.40 -25.51 8.61
C GLU A 178 -7.44 -26.05 7.61
N PRO A 179 -8.61 -26.57 8.09
CA PRO A 179 -9.65 -27.03 7.17
C PRO A 179 -10.24 -25.85 6.39
N PRO A 180 -10.17 -25.88 5.06
CA PRO A 180 -10.66 -24.76 4.25
C PRO A 180 -12.19 -24.83 4.10
N THR A 181 -12.84 -23.66 4.26
CA THR A 181 -14.23 -23.44 3.87
C THR A 181 -14.29 -22.21 2.98
N ALA A 182 -15.23 -22.16 2.04
CA ALA A 182 -15.38 -21.02 1.15
C ALA A 182 -15.65 -19.70 1.91
N GLU A 183 -16.43 -19.75 2.96
CA GLU A 183 -16.76 -18.59 3.80
C GLU A 183 -15.55 -18.06 4.55
N ASN A 184 -14.76 -18.95 5.17
CA ASN A 184 -13.52 -18.55 5.85
C ASN A 184 -12.50 -18.01 4.86
N ALA A 185 -12.40 -18.57 3.67
CA ALA A 185 -11.53 -18.10 2.61
C ALA A 185 -11.91 -16.69 2.14
N ARG A 186 -13.20 -16.42 1.97
CA ARG A 186 -13.69 -15.07 1.64
C ARG A 186 -13.32 -14.06 2.71
N SER A 187 -13.58 -14.37 3.97
CA SER A 187 -13.28 -13.51 5.10
C SER A 187 -11.79 -13.22 5.20
N LEU A 188 -10.95 -14.23 4.99
CA LEU A 188 -9.49 -14.06 5.03
C LEU A 188 -8.99 -13.18 3.88
N LEU A 189 -9.42 -13.43 2.66
CA LEU A 189 -8.99 -12.63 1.50
C LEU A 189 -9.49 -11.19 1.60
N TYR A 190 -10.74 -11.01 2.04
CA TYR A 190 -11.28 -9.68 2.32
C TYR A 190 -10.43 -8.92 3.32
N SER A 191 -10.06 -9.54 4.43
CA SER A 191 -9.25 -8.91 5.46
C SER A 191 -7.83 -8.55 4.99
N ARG A 192 -7.29 -9.27 4.01
CA ARG A 192 -5.94 -9.01 3.49
C ARG A 192 -5.86 -7.77 2.60
N PHE A 193 -6.87 -7.51 1.76
CA PHE A 193 -6.79 -6.49 0.72
C PHE A 193 -7.91 -5.46 0.73
N PHE A 194 -9.09 -5.83 1.19
CA PHE A 194 -10.30 -5.02 1.02
C PHE A 194 -10.80 -4.36 2.31
N ASP A 195 -10.28 -4.77 3.45
CA ASP A 195 -10.66 -4.20 4.75
C ASP A 195 -9.90 -2.89 5.02
N PRO A 196 -10.61 -1.74 5.08
CA PRO A 196 -9.96 -0.45 5.34
C PRO A 196 -9.22 -0.38 6.68
N LYS A 197 -9.58 -1.22 7.63
CA LYS A 197 -8.92 -1.28 8.95
C LYS A 197 -7.57 -1.97 8.90
N ARG A 198 -7.35 -2.87 7.94
CA ARG A 198 -6.16 -3.71 7.84
C ARG A 198 -5.27 -3.39 6.65
N TYR A 199 -5.81 -2.81 5.62
CA TYR A 199 -5.09 -2.43 4.41
C TYR A 199 -5.23 -0.94 4.15
N ASP A 200 -4.10 -0.26 4.05
CA ASP A 200 -4.06 1.18 3.85
C ASP A 200 -2.96 1.54 2.84
N LEU A 201 -3.37 2.14 1.73
CA LEU A 201 -2.46 2.70 0.73
C LEU A 201 -1.96 4.09 1.11
N ALA A 202 -2.60 4.75 2.06
CA ALA A 202 -2.47 6.17 2.35
C ALA A 202 -2.84 7.05 1.14
N ASN A 203 -2.83 8.36 1.32
CA ASN A 203 -3.14 9.30 0.23
C ASN A 203 -2.15 9.17 -0.93
N VAL A 204 -0.88 9.01 -0.60
CA VAL A 204 0.19 8.90 -1.59
C VAL A 204 0.09 7.63 -2.43
N GLY A 205 -0.25 6.50 -1.81
CA GLY A 205 -0.43 5.24 -2.50
C GLY A 205 -1.62 5.26 -3.44
N ARG A 206 -2.76 5.77 -2.99
CA ARG A 206 -3.94 5.91 -3.84
C ARG A 206 -3.69 6.84 -5.03
N TYR A 207 -3.05 7.97 -4.79
CA TYR A 207 -2.68 8.90 -5.86
C TYR A 207 -1.73 8.26 -6.89
N LYS A 208 -0.69 7.59 -6.42
CA LYS A 208 0.30 6.95 -7.30
C LYS A 208 -0.30 5.79 -8.09
N MET A 209 -1.13 4.95 -7.48
CA MET A 209 -1.81 3.87 -8.18
C MET A 209 -2.77 4.39 -9.24
N ASN A 210 -3.57 5.38 -8.93
CA ASN A 210 -4.49 5.98 -9.90
C ASN A 210 -3.74 6.60 -11.07
N LYS A 211 -2.63 7.27 -10.81
CA LYS A 211 -1.77 7.84 -11.85
C LYS A 211 -1.11 6.76 -12.70
N LYS A 212 -0.55 5.72 -12.08
CA LYS A 212 0.15 4.63 -12.76
C LYS A 212 -0.78 3.81 -13.63
N LEU A 213 -1.94 3.45 -13.12
CA LEU A 213 -2.92 2.61 -13.79
C LEU A 213 -3.86 3.39 -14.73
N HIS A 214 -3.67 4.70 -14.85
CA HIS A 214 -4.42 5.50 -15.81
C HIS A 214 -4.08 5.07 -17.24
N ILE A 215 -5.10 5.01 -18.08
CA ILE A 215 -5.00 4.51 -19.45
C ILE A 215 -3.99 5.28 -20.30
N LYS A 216 -3.88 6.59 -20.08
CA LYS A 216 -2.96 7.49 -20.77
C LYS A 216 -1.52 6.99 -20.80
N ASN A 217 -1.03 6.44 -19.70
CA ASN A 217 0.38 6.04 -19.57
C ASN A 217 0.78 4.87 -20.47
N ARG A 218 -0.21 4.09 -20.90
CA ARG A 218 0.00 2.92 -21.77
C ARG A 218 -0.45 3.12 -23.21
N LEU A 219 -1.21 4.16 -23.47
CA LEU A 219 -1.71 4.46 -24.82
C LEU A 219 -0.74 5.31 -25.66
N LEU A 220 0.12 6.08 -25.02
CA LEU A 220 1.04 6.97 -25.73
C LEU A 220 1.94 6.17 -26.70
N ASN A 221 1.99 6.64 -27.96
CA ASN A 221 2.76 6.01 -29.06
C ASN A 221 2.30 4.59 -29.46
N GLN A 222 1.13 4.17 -29.02
CA GLN A 222 0.54 2.90 -29.42
C GLN A 222 -0.40 3.06 -30.62
N ARG A 223 -0.57 1.98 -31.37
CA ARG A 223 -1.49 1.94 -32.50
C ARG A 223 -2.85 1.41 -32.07
N LEU A 224 -3.91 2.16 -32.34
CA LEU A 224 -5.28 1.73 -32.05
C LEU A 224 -5.67 0.51 -32.88
N ALA A 225 -6.33 -0.45 -32.26
CA ALA A 225 -6.92 -1.60 -32.93
C ALA A 225 -8.43 -1.42 -33.19
N GLU A 226 -9.04 -0.42 -32.55
CA GLU A 226 -10.45 -0.07 -32.71
C GLU A 226 -10.61 1.45 -32.81
N PRO A 227 -11.66 1.95 -33.47
CA PRO A 227 -11.92 3.38 -33.52
C PRO A 227 -12.38 3.89 -32.15
N VAL A 228 -11.97 5.11 -31.80
CA VAL A 228 -12.46 5.83 -30.63
C VAL A 228 -13.61 6.71 -31.04
N ILE A 229 -14.79 6.48 -30.45
CA ILE A 229 -16.05 7.14 -30.79
C ILE A 229 -16.50 7.94 -29.56
N ASP A 230 -16.96 9.18 -29.80
CA ASP A 230 -17.61 9.96 -28.75
C ASP A 230 -18.96 9.32 -28.40
N PRO A 231 -19.17 8.87 -27.14
CA PRO A 231 -20.42 8.21 -26.76
C PRO A 231 -21.68 9.09 -26.90
N ASP A 232 -21.51 10.40 -26.82
CA ASP A 232 -22.64 11.34 -26.85
C ASP A 232 -23.04 11.73 -28.28
N THR A 233 -22.06 11.95 -29.15
CA THR A 233 -22.27 12.43 -30.51
C THR A 233 -22.20 11.36 -31.59
N GLY A 234 -21.58 10.20 -31.26
CA GLY A 234 -21.29 9.15 -32.22
C GLY A 234 -20.20 9.51 -33.25
N GLU A 235 -19.50 10.62 -33.06
CA GLU A 235 -18.40 11.04 -33.91
C GLU A 235 -17.17 10.19 -33.73
N ILE A 236 -16.54 9.77 -34.82
CA ILE A 236 -15.27 9.02 -34.78
C ILE A 236 -14.13 10.02 -34.58
N LEU A 237 -13.52 9.99 -33.41
CA LEU A 237 -12.42 10.88 -33.04
C LEU A 237 -11.05 10.36 -33.47
N ALA A 238 -10.88 9.04 -33.53
CA ALA A 238 -9.70 8.39 -34.05
C ALA A 238 -10.09 7.07 -34.72
N ASN A 239 -9.39 6.69 -35.78
CA ASN A 239 -9.65 5.45 -36.53
C ASN A 239 -8.76 4.32 -36.05
N ALA A 240 -9.20 3.08 -36.33
CA ALA A 240 -8.36 1.91 -36.15
C ALA A 240 -7.10 2.05 -37.02
N GLY A 241 -5.95 1.73 -36.45
CA GLY A 241 -4.63 1.87 -37.10
C GLY A 241 -3.94 3.21 -36.86
N ASP A 242 -4.61 4.19 -36.29
CA ASP A 242 -4.00 5.48 -35.94
C ASP A 242 -2.99 5.30 -34.80
N ILE A 243 -1.86 5.99 -34.90
CA ILE A 243 -0.86 6.05 -33.82
C ILE A 243 -1.25 7.18 -32.87
N LEU A 244 -1.36 6.82 -31.59
CA LEU A 244 -1.68 7.78 -30.52
C LEU A 244 -0.44 8.59 -30.14
N ASP A 245 -0.09 9.57 -30.96
CA ASP A 245 0.91 10.56 -30.59
C ASP A 245 0.38 11.47 -29.46
N ARG A 246 1.24 12.29 -28.91
CA ARG A 246 0.88 13.16 -27.81
C ARG A 246 -0.28 14.11 -28.14
N ARG A 247 -0.33 14.62 -29.36
CA ARG A 247 -1.39 15.55 -29.80
C ARG A 247 -2.73 14.85 -29.90
N LEU A 248 -2.76 13.69 -30.55
CA LEU A 248 -3.99 12.90 -30.69
C LEU A 248 -4.50 12.42 -29.34
N LEU A 249 -3.60 11.92 -28.50
CA LEU A 249 -3.97 11.47 -27.16
C LEU A 249 -4.53 12.59 -26.30
N ASP A 250 -3.93 13.78 -26.30
CA ASP A 250 -4.42 14.95 -25.57
C ASP A 250 -5.81 15.40 -26.07
N ARG A 251 -6.11 15.22 -27.35
CA ARG A 251 -7.46 15.47 -27.92
C ARG A 251 -8.48 14.45 -27.49
N LEU A 252 -8.07 13.19 -27.28
CA LEU A 252 -8.97 12.10 -26.88
C LEU A 252 -9.23 12.07 -25.37
N LEU A 253 -8.31 12.57 -24.54
CA LEU A 253 -8.44 12.52 -23.08
C LEU A 253 -9.75 13.09 -22.54
N PRO A 254 -10.29 14.22 -23.01
CA PRO A 254 -11.58 14.71 -22.53
C PRO A 254 -12.74 13.72 -22.70
N VAL A 255 -12.70 12.89 -23.74
CA VAL A 255 -13.68 11.84 -23.99
C VAL A 255 -13.39 10.57 -23.19
N LEU A 256 -12.11 10.24 -23.03
CA LEU A 256 -11.68 9.05 -22.28
C LEU A 256 -11.81 9.23 -20.77
N ASP A 257 -11.57 10.43 -20.25
CA ASP A 257 -11.56 10.73 -18.81
C ASP A 257 -12.95 11.00 -18.22
N ARG A 258 -13.99 11.05 -19.03
CA ARG A 258 -15.36 11.19 -18.53
C ARG A 258 -15.82 9.93 -17.82
N GLU A 259 -16.71 10.08 -16.86
CA GLU A 259 -17.27 8.98 -16.07
C GLU A 259 -17.94 7.90 -16.93
N ASP A 260 -18.62 8.32 -18.01
CA ASP A 260 -19.21 7.45 -19.02
C ASP A 260 -18.52 7.62 -20.38
N GLY A 261 -17.18 7.76 -20.35
CA GLY A 261 -16.38 7.92 -21.55
C GLY A 261 -16.29 6.65 -22.40
N PHE A 262 -15.58 6.76 -23.52
CA PHE A 262 -15.38 5.64 -24.42
C PHE A 262 -14.60 4.50 -23.74
N GLY A 263 -15.02 3.26 -24.00
CA GLY A 263 -14.33 2.04 -23.58
C GLY A 263 -14.78 1.48 -22.24
N PHE A 264 -15.69 2.13 -21.52
CA PHE A 264 -16.23 1.56 -20.29
C PHE A 264 -17.16 0.38 -20.56
N LYS A 265 -16.89 -0.71 -19.85
CA LYS A 265 -17.70 -1.93 -19.86
C LYS A 265 -18.07 -2.34 -18.45
N GLU A 266 -19.26 -2.90 -18.31
CA GLU A 266 -19.75 -3.42 -17.03
C GLU A 266 -19.54 -4.93 -16.95
N TYR A 267 -19.07 -5.36 -15.79
CA TYR A 267 -18.89 -6.78 -15.47
C TYR A 267 -19.63 -7.08 -14.17
N THR A 268 -20.43 -8.13 -14.18
CA THR A 268 -21.09 -8.61 -12.97
C THR A 268 -20.25 -9.70 -12.35
N VAL A 269 -19.78 -9.48 -11.13
CA VAL A 269 -19.02 -10.45 -10.33
C VAL A 269 -19.92 -11.04 -9.27
N ARG A 270 -19.92 -12.37 -9.16
CA ARG A 270 -20.75 -13.12 -8.21
C ARG A 270 -19.93 -14.16 -7.47
N GLY A 271 -20.24 -14.30 -6.19
CA GLY A 271 -19.60 -15.27 -5.32
C GLY A 271 -18.15 -14.95 -4.97
N GLY A 272 -17.63 -13.84 -5.44
CA GLY A 272 -16.24 -13.39 -5.21
C GLY A 272 -16.04 -12.52 -3.98
N VAL A 273 -14.86 -11.95 -3.89
CA VAL A 273 -14.46 -11.02 -2.84
C VAL A 273 -14.18 -9.67 -3.54
N PRO A 274 -14.59 -8.52 -3.01
CA PRO A 274 -15.23 -8.32 -1.68
C PRO A 274 -16.68 -8.77 -1.55
N ASP A 275 -17.48 -8.60 -2.58
CA ASP A 275 -18.90 -8.96 -2.59
C ASP A 275 -19.43 -9.09 -4.03
N ASP A 276 -20.67 -9.54 -4.17
CA ASP A 276 -21.38 -9.50 -5.45
C ASP A 276 -21.59 -8.03 -5.85
N GLU A 277 -21.02 -7.64 -6.96
CA GLU A 277 -21.11 -6.28 -7.44
C GLU A 277 -21.08 -6.20 -8.97
N THR A 278 -21.48 -5.06 -9.49
CA THR A 278 -21.24 -4.69 -10.88
C THR A 278 -20.06 -3.72 -10.90
N ILE A 279 -18.96 -4.11 -11.53
CA ILE A 279 -17.78 -3.27 -11.69
C ILE A 279 -17.74 -2.67 -13.08
N LYS A 280 -17.20 -1.46 -13.17
CA LYS A 280 -17.06 -0.71 -14.41
C LYS A 280 -15.59 -0.47 -14.69
N LEU A 281 -15.09 -1.00 -15.81
CA LEU A 281 -13.69 -0.90 -16.21
C LEU A 281 -13.60 -0.28 -17.59
N GLN A 282 -12.65 0.62 -17.78
CA GLN A 282 -12.32 1.18 -19.09
C GLN A 282 -11.28 0.32 -19.78
N SER A 283 -11.58 -0.14 -20.99
CA SER A 283 -10.69 -0.98 -21.80
C SER A 283 -10.62 -0.43 -23.23
N ILE A 284 -9.41 -0.28 -23.73
CA ILE A 284 -9.14 0.13 -25.11
C ILE A 284 -8.25 -0.92 -25.77
N LYS A 285 -8.61 -1.30 -26.99
CA LYS A 285 -7.84 -2.26 -27.79
C LYS A 285 -6.75 -1.55 -28.57
N ILE A 286 -5.54 -2.08 -28.47
CA ILE A 286 -4.37 -1.63 -29.20
C ILE A 286 -3.63 -2.84 -29.82
N TYR A 287 -2.73 -2.58 -30.77
CA TYR A 287 -1.87 -3.61 -31.30
C TYR A 287 -0.67 -3.83 -30.39
N SER A 288 -0.26 -5.11 -30.23
CA SER A 288 0.94 -5.47 -29.49
C SER A 288 2.20 -4.89 -30.15
N SER A 289 3.14 -4.41 -29.34
CA SER A 289 4.44 -3.90 -29.82
C SER A 289 5.45 -5.02 -30.10
N THR A 290 5.26 -6.20 -29.54
CA THR A 290 6.19 -7.34 -29.65
C THR A 290 5.68 -8.48 -30.52
N HIS A 291 4.36 -8.62 -30.65
CA HIS A 291 3.69 -9.68 -31.41
C HIS A 291 2.87 -9.04 -32.53
N GLU A 292 3.43 -9.05 -33.73
CA GLU A 292 2.81 -8.40 -34.89
C GLU A 292 1.42 -8.97 -35.19
N GLY A 293 0.45 -8.10 -35.37
CA GLY A 293 -0.92 -8.47 -35.69
C GLY A 293 -1.79 -8.89 -34.49
N GLU A 294 -1.24 -9.05 -33.31
CA GLU A 294 -2.01 -9.35 -32.11
C GLU A 294 -2.63 -8.09 -31.50
N VAL A 295 -3.86 -8.23 -31.05
CA VAL A 295 -4.61 -7.16 -30.37
C VAL A 295 -4.61 -7.43 -28.87
N ILE A 296 -4.22 -6.44 -28.10
CA ILE A 296 -4.23 -6.49 -26.64
C ILE A 296 -5.16 -5.41 -26.07
N GLN A 297 -5.58 -5.60 -24.84
CA GLN A 297 -6.41 -4.62 -24.13
C GLN A 297 -5.56 -3.84 -23.13
N VAL A 298 -5.83 -2.55 -23.04
CA VAL A 298 -5.31 -1.66 -22.00
C VAL A 298 -6.48 -1.33 -21.07
N ILE A 299 -6.44 -1.83 -19.85
CA ILE A 299 -7.49 -1.68 -18.86
C ILE A 299 -7.02 -0.72 -17.77
N SER A 300 -7.81 0.32 -17.52
CA SER A 300 -7.61 1.27 -16.41
C SER A 300 -8.36 0.79 -15.17
N ASN A 301 -7.93 1.22 -13.98
CA ASN A 301 -8.68 1.00 -12.75
C ASN A 301 -9.91 1.92 -12.61
N GLY A 302 -10.21 2.73 -13.62
CA GLY A 302 -11.26 3.71 -13.58
C GLY A 302 -10.91 4.92 -12.71
N ARG A 303 -11.94 5.67 -12.30
CA ARG A 303 -11.77 6.77 -11.35
C ARG A 303 -12.09 6.27 -9.94
N ILE A 304 -11.07 5.81 -9.23
CA ILE A 304 -11.22 5.43 -7.83
C ILE A 304 -11.20 6.71 -6.98
N ASP A 305 -12.20 6.85 -6.11
CA ASP A 305 -12.27 7.98 -5.18
C ASP A 305 -10.98 8.07 -4.33
N PRO A 306 -10.35 9.23 -4.24
CA PRO A 306 -9.16 9.42 -3.40
C PRO A 306 -9.35 9.07 -1.92
N SER A 307 -10.57 9.02 -1.43
CA SER A 307 -10.87 8.60 -0.05
C SER A 307 -10.74 7.10 0.17
N VAL A 308 -10.78 6.29 -0.89
CA VAL A 308 -10.65 4.83 -0.82
C VAL A 308 -9.18 4.46 -0.68
N LYS A 309 -8.77 3.98 0.48
CA LYS A 309 -7.38 3.63 0.81
C LYS A 309 -7.08 2.13 0.76
N ASN A 310 -8.08 1.29 0.65
CA ASN A 310 -7.92 -0.15 0.42
C ASN A 310 -7.84 -0.47 -1.08
N LEU A 311 -7.38 -1.66 -1.42
CA LEU A 311 -7.47 -2.16 -2.78
C LEU A 311 -8.93 -2.38 -3.18
N THR A 312 -9.20 -2.19 -4.46
CA THR A 312 -10.47 -2.54 -5.09
C THR A 312 -10.24 -3.62 -6.14
N THR A 313 -11.30 -4.29 -6.55
CA THR A 313 -11.24 -5.27 -7.65
C THR A 313 -10.69 -4.62 -8.92
N ASN A 314 -11.08 -3.38 -9.20
CA ASN A 314 -10.57 -2.62 -10.35
C ASN A 314 -9.05 -2.42 -10.29
N ASP A 315 -8.52 -2.09 -9.12
CA ASP A 315 -7.07 -1.93 -8.94
C ASP A 315 -6.31 -3.22 -9.26
N ILE A 316 -6.79 -4.35 -8.77
CA ILE A 316 -6.16 -5.65 -8.98
C ILE A 316 -6.19 -6.03 -10.47
N ILE A 317 -7.34 -5.90 -11.11
CA ILE A 317 -7.50 -6.21 -12.54
C ILE A 317 -6.61 -5.31 -13.39
N ALA A 318 -6.60 -4.01 -13.14
CA ALA A 318 -5.78 -3.06 -13.87
C ALA A 318 -4.29 -3.31 -13.66
N SER A 319 -3.87 -3.69 -12.47
CA SER A 319 -2.47 -4.02 -12.18
C SER A 319 -2.01 -5.29 -12.90
N ILE A 320 -2.85 -6.31 -12.96
CA ILE A 320 -2.60 -7.54 -13.74
C ILE A 320 -2.53 -7.23 -15.24
N ASN A 321 -3.45 -6.43 -15.73
CA ASN A 321 -3.47 -6.01 -17.13
C ASN A 321 -2.22 -5.20 -17.50
N TYR A 322 -1.78 -4.28 -16.65
CA TYR A 322 -0.53 -3.55 -16.86
C TYR A 322 0.67 -4.52 -16.97
N PHE A 323 0.70 -5.54 -16.13
CA PHE A 323 1.73 -6.58 -16.19
C PHE A 323 1.72 -7.32 -17.51
N ILE A 324 0.55 -7.70 -18.02
CA ILE A 324 0.39 -8.32 -19.33
C ILE A 324 0.83 -7.36 -20.44
N ASN A 325 0.48 -6.08 -20.33
CA ASN A 325 0.92 -5.07 -21.30
C ASN A 325 2.44 -4.96 -21.37
N LEU A 326 3.14 -5.05 -20.25
CA LEU A 326 4.61 -5.08 -20.23
C LEU A 326 5.19 -6.28 -20.99
N LEU A 327 4.55 -7.44 -20.89
CA LEU A 327 4.95 -8.63 -21.64
C LEU A 327 4.80 -8.42 -23.15
N HIS A 328 3.92 -7.53 -23.57
CA HIS A 328 3.72 -7.11 -24.97
C HIS A 328 4.47 -5.83 -25.36
N GLY A 329 5.39 -5.36 -24.52
CA GLY A 329 6.19 -4.17 -24.78
C GLY A 329 5.46 -2.84 -24.60
N VAL A 330 4.30 -2.85 -23.96
CA VAL A 330 3.48 -1.65 -23.67
C VAL A 330 3.61 -1.28 -22.21
N GLY A 331 3.83 0.00 -21.92
CA GLY A 331 4.08 0.47 -20.58
C GLY A 331 5.57 0.58 -20.26
N SER A 332 5.90 0.88 -19.04
CA SER A 332 7.28 1.06 -18.58
C SER A 332 7.48 0.46 -17.20
N THR A 333 8.72 0.03 -16.96
CA THR A 333 9.16 -0.39 -15.63
C THR A 333 9.48 0.82 -14.76
N ASP A 334 9.50 0.61 -13.46
CA ASP A 334 9.74 1.67 -12.48
C ASP A 334 11.18 1.68 -12.00
N ASP A 335 11.69 2.88 -11.75
CA ASP A 335 12.96 3.09 -11.07
C ASP A 335 12.69 3.27 -9.57
N ILE A 336 12.99 2.24 -8.79
CA ILE A 336 12.71 2.22 -7.35
C ILE A 336 13.59 3.16 -6.54
N ASP A 337 14.74 3.59 -7.09
CA ASP A 337 15.68 4.47 -6.42
C ASP A 337 15.39 5.95 -6.69
N HIS A 338 14.52 6.25 -7.63
CA HIS A 338 14.06 7.60 -7.89
C HIS A 338 13.32 8.16 -6.66
N LEU A 339 13.59 9.41 -6.27
CA LEU A 339 12.95 10.03 -5.09
C LEU A 339 11.45 10.26 -5.24
N GLY A 340 10.90 10.14 -6.43
CA GLY A 340 9.45 10.04 -6.66
C GLY A 340 8.84 8.73 -6.14
N ASN A 341 9.66 7.69 -5.96
CA ASN A 341 9.28 6.37 -5.46
C ASN A 341 9.81 6.07 -4.05
N ARG A 342 10.60 6.97 -3.51
CA ARG A 342 11.07 6.94 -2.12
C ARG A 342 10.52 8.15 -1.39
N ARG A 343 9.89 7.92 -0.27
CA ARG A 343 9.31 8.99 0.53
C ARG A 343 9.89 9.02 1.94
N LEU A 344 9.65 10.10 2.65
CA LEU A 344 10.04 10.24 4.03
C LEU A 344 8.87 9.95 4.97
N ARG A 345 9.15 9.19 6.02
CA ARG A 345 8.34 9.13 7.22
C ARG A 345 8.97 10.02 8.26
N SER A 346 8.31 11.14 8.56
CA SER A 346 8.74 12.03 9.62
C SER A 346 8.27 11.54 10.98
N VAL A 347 8.66 12.26 12.03
CA VAL A 347 8.34 11.91 13.42
C VAL A 347 6.84 11.68 13.67
N GLY A 348 6.00 12.53 13.11
CA GLY A 348 4.54 12.42 13.28
C GLY A 348 3.99 11.09 12.78
N GLU A 349 4.41 10.65 11.60
CA GLU A 349 3.97 9.37 11.03
C GLU A 349 4.55 8.17 11.80
N LEU A 350 5.82 8.23 12.21
CA LEU A 350 6.45 7.17 12.99
C LEU A 350 5.76 7.00 14.35
N LEU A 351 5.44 8.09 15.03
CA LEU A 351 4.67 8.08 16.28
C LEU A 351 3.25 7.56 16.07
N GLN A 352 2.58 7.99 15.02
CA GLN A 352 1.23 7.54 14.68
C GLN A 352 1.19 6.02 14.46
N ASN A 353 2.15 5.47 13.74
CA ASN A 353 2.25 4.02 13.49
C ASN A 353 2.41 3.26 14.80
N GLN A 354 3.25 3.75 15.69
CA GLN A 354 3.49 3.12 16.98
C GLN A 354 2.27 3.22 17.91
N PHE A 355 1.62 4.38 17.93
CA PHE A 355 0.40 4.59 18.69
C PHE A 355 -0.74 3.70 18.19
N ARG A 356 -0.86 3.51 16.87
CA ARG A 356 -1.83 2.59 16.25
C ARG A 356 -1.64 1.16 16.71
N ILE A 357 -0.39 0.68 16.81
CA ILE A 357 -0.09 -0.66 17.33
C ILE A 357 -0.57 -0.79 18.77
N GLY A 358 -0.30 0.20 19.60
CA GLY A 358 -0.76 0.24 21.00
C GLY A 358 -2.28 0.21 21.11
N LEU A 359 -2.97 1.03 20.31
CA LEU A 359 -4.44 1.08 20.27
C LEU A 359 -5.05 -0.24 19.78
N SER A 360 -4.46 -0.90 18.80
CA SER A 360 -4.94 -2.19 18.29
C SER A 360 -4.84 -3.28 19.35
N ARG A 361 -3.75 -3.30 20.11
CA ARG A 361 -3.58 -4.22 21.25
C ARG A 361 -4.59 -3.94 22.36
N MET A 362 -4.84 -2.67 22.65
CA MET A 362 -5.85 -2.25 23.62
C MET A 362 -7.27 -2.65 23.16
N GLU A 363 -7.60 -2.44 21.90
CA GLU A 363 -8.90 -2.84 21.32
C GLU A 363 -9.17 -4.34 21.51
N ARG A 364 -8.16 -5.19 21.28
CA ARG A 364 -8.29 -6.63 21.49
C ARG A 364 -8.60 -6.97 22.95
N VAL A 365 -7.91 -6.35 23.90
CA VAL A 365 -8.15 -6.52 25.34
C VAL A 365 -9.55 -6.05 25.72
N VAL A 366 -10.00 -4.92 25.19
CA VAL A 366 -11.35 -4.39 25.43
C VAL A 366 -12.41 -5.37 24.92
N ARG A 367 -12.24 -5.91 23.71
CA ARG A 367 -13.18 -6.91 23.16
C ARG A 367 -13.27 -8.18 24.00
N GLU A 368 -12.15 -8.71 24.46
CA GLU A 368 -12.09 -9.89 25.33
C GLU A 368 -12.84 -9.61 26.65
N ARG A 369 -12.67 -8.44 27.23
CA ARG A 369 -13.36 -8.05 28.46
C ARG A 369 -14.85 -7.82 28.28
N MET A 370 -15.25 -7.21 27.17
CA MET A 370 -16.67 -7.01 26.86
C MET A 370 -17.44 -8.33 26.70
N SER A 371 -16.75 -9.38 26.23
CA SER A 371 -17.39 -10.72 26.09
C SER A 371 -17.56 -11.46 27.41
N ILE A 372 -16.79 -11.13 28.44
CA ILE A 372 -16.75 -11.86 29.72
C ILE A 372 -17.56 -11.15 30.80
N GLN A 373 -17.60 -9.81 30.82
CA GLN A 373 -18.22 -9.03 31.89
C GLN A 373 -19.71 -8.78 31.66
N ASP A 374 -20.45 -8.56 32.79
CA ASP A 374 -21.87 -8.21 32.76
C ASP A 374 -22.06 -6.84 32.09
N ALA A 375 -22.89 -6.81 31.05
CA ALA A 375 -23.21 -5.62 30.28
C ALA A 375 -23.80 -4.47 31.10
N ASN A 376 -24.46 -4.75 32.22
CA ASN A 376 -25.10 -3.75 33.07
C ASN A 376 -24.14 -3.10 34.08
N ALA A 377 -23.03 -3.75 34.41
CA ALA A 377 -22.06 -3.30 35.40
C ALA A 377 -20.78 -2.70 34.80
N ILE A 378 -20.62 -2.72 33.48
CA ILE A 378 -19.42 -2.29 32.77
C ILE A 378 -19.37 -0.76 32.71
N THR A 379 -18.21 -0.18 33.02
CA THR A 379 -17.91 1.23 32.79
C THR A 379 -16.79 1.36 31.75
N PRO A 380 -16.73 2.45 30.98
CA PRO A 380 -15.61 2.67 30.04
C PRO A 380 -14.25 2.56 30.70
N GLN A 381 -14.11 3.09 31.91
CA GLN A 381 -12.85 3.09 32.66
C GLN A 381 -12.40 1.68 33.07
N ALA A 382 -13.34 0.78 33.37
CA ALA A 382 -13.05 -0.60 33.73
C ALA A 382 -12.61 -1.43 32.51
N LEU A 383 -13.10 -1.11 31.31
CA LEU A 383 -12.79 -1.82 30.08
C LEU A 383 -11.45 -1.40 29.48
N ILE A 384 -11.12 -0.11 29.53
CA ILE A 384 -9.93 0.43 28.88
C ILE A 384 -8.70 0.21 29.75
N LYS A 385 -7.72 -0.52 29.21
CA LYS A 385 -6.40 -0.71 29.80
C LYS A 385 -5.37 0.03 28.95
N ILE A 386 -4.69 0.98 29.54
CA ILE A 386 -3.74 1.87 28.86
C ILE A 386 -2.34 1.28 28.73
N ARG A 387 -2.03 0.21 29.43
CA ARG A 387 -0.69 -0.40 29.42
C ARG A 387 -0.16 -0.73 28.01
N PRO A 388 -0.92 -1.31 27.08
CA PRO A 388 -0.42 -1.56 25.73
C PRO A 388 -0.02 -0.29 24.97
N VAL A 389 -0.73 0.80 25.16
CA VAL A 389 -0.45 2.10 24.54
C VAL A 389 0.82 2.69 25.13
N ILE A 390 0.93 2.73 26.43
CA ILE A 390 2.13 3.22 27.14
C ILE A 390 3.35 2.40 26.76
N ALA A 391 3.22 1.08 26.72
CA ALA A 391 4.31 0.19 26.34
C ALA A 391 4.79 0.42 24.90
N SER A 392 3.89 0.64 23.96
CA SER A 392 4.24 0.95 22.57
C SER A 392 5.02 2.25 22.44
N ILE A 393 4.60 3.29 23.13
CA ILE A 393 5.29 4.58 23.10
C ILE A 393 6.67 4.49 23.76
N LYS A 394 6.78 3.82 24.89
CA LYS A 394 8.08 3.58 25.56
C LYS A 394 9.03 2.76 24.73
N GLU A 395 8.56 1.73 24.05
CA GLU A 395 9.35 0.92 23.13
C GLU A 395 9.91 1.75 21.98
N PHE A 396 9.08 2.63 21.40
CA PHE A 396 9.51 3.51 20.31
C PHE A 396 10.65 4.46 20.76
N PHE A 397 10.47 5.17 21.84
CA PHE A 397 11.49 6.13 22.31
C PHE A 397 12.71 5.47 22.93
N GLY A 398 12.58 4.27 23.47
CA GLY A 398 13.66 3.59 24.15
C GLY A 398 14.52 2.68 23.26
N SER A 399 13.92 2.00 22.30
CA SER A 399 14.59 0.93 21.54
C SER A 399 14.48 1.03 20.01
N SER A 400 13.73 1.98 19.47
CA SER A 400 13.66 2.19 18.03
C SER A 400 14.96 2.74 17.46
N GLN A 401 15.37 2.25 16.30
CA GLN A 401 16.52 2.79 15.57
C GLN A 401 16.32 4.26 15.15
N SER A 402 15.09 4.69 15.01
CA SER A 402 14.76 6.08 14.64
C SER A 402 14.88 7.05 15.80
N ALA A 403 14.77 6.58 17.05
CA ALA A 403 14.91 7.39 18.25
C ALA A 403 16.37 7.31 18.76
N GLN A 404 17.15 8.34 18.51
CA GLN A 404 18.59 8.39 18.80
C GLN A 404 18.91 9.45 19.84
N PHE A 405 19.93 9.21 20.64
CA PHE A 405 20.52 10.27 21.46
C PHE A 405 21.06 11.38 20.55
N MET A 406 20.70 12.61 20.87
CA MET A 406 21.18 13.75 20.08
C MET A 406 22.70 13.91 20.19
N ASP A 407 23.36 14.08 19.06
CA ASP A 407 24.76 14.46 19.01
C ASP A 407 24.87 15.94 19.43
N GLN A 408 25.49 16.21 20.55
CA GLN A 408 25.62 17.53 21.16
C GLN A 408 27.07 18.03 21.22
N THR A 409 27.94 17.55 20.36
CA THR A 409 29.35 17.97 20.32
C THR A 409 29.46 19.46 20.07
N ASN A 410 28.65 20.00 19.17
CA ASN A 410 28.54 21.43 18.88
C ASN A 410 27.14 21.71 18.27
N PRO A 411 26.73 22.99 18.16
CA PRO A 411 25.42 23.31 17.59
C PRO A 411 25.21 22.85 16.16
N LEU A 412 26.24 22.78 15.34
CA LEU A 412 26.14 22.28 13.97
C LEU A 412 25.87 20.78 13.94
N ALA A 413 26.47 20.01 14.85
CA ALA A 413 26.23 18.58 14.98
C ALA A 413 24.75 18.28 15.36
N GLU A 414 24.18 19.09 16.24
CA GLU A 414 22.76 19.02 16.59
C GLU A 414 21.86 19.27 15.38
N LEU A 415 22.11 20.33 14.64
CA LEU A 415 21.36 20.66 13.42
C LEU A 415 21.45 19.56 12.38
N THR A 416 22.63 19.05 12.13
CA THR A 416 22.88 17.98 11.16
C THR A 416 22.15 16.70 11.57
N HIS A 417 22.16 16.34 12.85
CA HIS A 417 21.45 15.18 13.36
C HIS A 417 19.92 15.29 13.15
N LYS A 418 19.35 16.47 13.36
CA LYS A 418 17.93 16.71 13.11
C LYS A 418 17.52 16.62 11.65
N ARG A 419 18.47 16.84 10.72
CA ARG A 419 18.26 16.78 9.27
C ARG A 419 18.58 15.41 8.66
N ARG A 420 18.99 14.44 9.46
CA ARG A 420 19.37 13.10 9.02
C ARG A 420 18.21 12.34 8.40
N LEU A 421 18.50 11.60 7.34
CA LEU A 421 17.56 10.74 6.61
C LEU A 421 18.10 9.30 6.65
N SER A 422 17.38 8.38 7.26
CA SER A 422 17.81 6.99 7.40
C SER A 422 16.95 6.06 6.54
N ALA A 423 17.59 5.20 5.77
CA ALA A 423 16.90 4.13 5.04
C ALA A 423 16.69 2.86 5.89
N LEU A 424 17.22 2.84 7.11
CA LEU A 424 17.15 1.71 8.03
C LEU A 424 15.88 1.75 8.89
N GLY A 425 15.63 0.66 9.60
CA GLY A 425 14.54 0.56 10.56
C GLY A 425 13.34 -0.24 10.08
N PRO A 426 12.29 -0.36 10.89
CA PRO A 426 11.09 -1.12 10.53
C PRO A 426 10.41 -0.60 9.27
N GLY A 427 10.15 -1.50 8.31
CA GLY A 427 9.61 -1.13 7.00
C GLY A 427 10.63 -0.57 6.01
N GLY A 428 11.88 -0.39 6.42
CA GLY A 428 13.01 0.04 5.59
C GLY A 428 13.95 -1.11 5.23
N LEU A 429 15.18 -0.73 4.86
CA LEU A 429 16.23 -1.66 4.46
C LEU A 429 17.02 -2.19 5.64
N THR A 430 17.71 -3.30 5.44
CA THR A 430 18.77 -3.80 6.32
C THR A 430 20.12 -3.64 5.64
N ARG A 431 21.18 -3.48 6.42
CA ARG A 431 22.54 -3.27 5.89
C ARG A 431 22.99 -4.37 4.95
N GLU A 432 22.69 -5.62 5.30
CA GLU A 432 23.11 -6.81 4.56
C GLU A 432 22.35 -6.98 3.23
N ARG A 433 21.10 -6.48 3.17
CA ARG A 433 20.23 -6.62 2.01
C ARG A 433 20.29 -5.41 1.05
N ALA A 434 20.91 -4.33 1.47
CA ALA A 434 21.06 -3.15 0.64
C ALA A 434 22.21 -3.32 -0.35
N GLY A 435 21.89 -3.36 -1.63
CA GLY A 435 22.88 -3.41 -2.72
C GLY A 435 23.51 -2.06 -2.99
N PHE A 436 24.41 -2.02 -3.98
CA PHE A 436 25.10 -0.78 -4.37
C PHE A 436 24.15 0.26 -4.94
N GLU A 437 23.11 -0.15 -5.69
CA GLU A 437 22.20 0.78 -6.37
C GLU A 437 21.45 1.69 -5.39
N VAL A 438 21.02 1.17 -4.26
CA VAL A 438 20.34 1.94 -3.20
C VAL A 438 21.30 2.92 -2.52
N ARG A 439 22.57 2.57 -2.43
CA ARG A 439 23.62 3.37 -1.77
C ARG A 439 24.19 4.46 -2.67
N ASP A 440 24.02 4.35 -3.98
CA ASP A 440 24.51 5.30 -4.95
C ASP A 440 23.69 6.60 -4.95
N VAL A 441 24.30 7.65 -5.48
CA VAL A 441 23.61 8.92 -5.71
C VAL A 441 22.81 8.83 -7.00
N HIS A 442 21.51 8.98 -6.88
CA HIS A 442 20.61 9.05 -8.01
C HIS A 442 20.47 10.47 -8.53
N HIS A 443 20.23 10.67 -9.83
CA HIS A 443 20.07 12.01 -10.40
C HIS A 443 18.93 12.81 -9.73
N SER A 444 17.90 12.14 -9.23
CA SER A 444 16.79 12.78 -8.51
C SER A 444 17.19 13.37 -7.16
N HIS A 445 18.39 13.06 -6.65
CA HIS A 445 18.90 13.65 -5.41
C HIS A 445 19.26 15.12 -5.57
N TYR A 446 19.43 15.61 -6.80
CA TYR A 446 19.80 16.99 -7.07
C TYR A 446 18.84 17.99 -6.41
N GLY A 447 19.38 18.86 -5.60
CA GLY A 447 18.60 19.86 -4.85
C GLY A 447 17.75 19.30 -3.69
N ARG A 448 17.93 18.02 -3.33
CA ARG A 448 17.11 17.34 -2.29
C ARG A 448 17.93 16.61 -1.26
N MET A 449 18.87 15.80 -1.69
CA MET A 449 19.68 14.96 -0.82
C MET A 449 21.16 15.19 -1.11
N CYS A 450 21.95 15.48 -0.08
CA CYS A 450 23.37 15.77 -0.25
C CYS A 450 24.11 14.55 -0.82
N PRO A 451 24.87 14.71 -1.93
CA PRO A 451 25.58 13.58 -2.52
C PRO A 451 26.87 13.20 -1.79
N ILE A 452 27.32 14.02 -0.85
CA ILE A 452 28.62 13.89 -0.20
C ILE A 452 28.49 13.47 1.26
N GLU A 453 27.58 14.08 2.00
CA GLU A 453 27.43 13.82 3.43
C GLU A 453 26.77 12.46 3.68
N THR A 454 27.57 11.45 3.99
CA THR A 454 27.16 10.10 4.33
C THR A 454 28.25 9.44 5.18
N PRO A 455 27.92 8.51 6.09
CA PRO A 455 28.96 7.79 6.84
C PRO A 455 29.85 6.93 5.97
N GLU A 456 31.05 6.70 6.43
CA GLU A 456 31.94 5.64 5.91
C GLU A 456 31.54 4.29 6.56
N GLY A 457 31.74 3.20 5.82
CA GLY A 457 31.52 1.85 6.31
C GLY A 457 30.16 1.26 5.92
N PRO A 458 29.58 0.38 6.75
CA PRO A 458 28.39 -0.41 6.36
C PRO A 458 27.12 0.42 6.12
N ASN A 459 27.08 1.64 6.61
CA ASN A 459 25.93 2.54 6.47
C ASN A 459 26.05 3.53 5.30
N ILE A 460 27.12 3.45 4.50
CA ILE A 460 27.31 4.35 3.37
C ILE A 460 26.10 4.34 2.43
N GLY A 461 25.61 5.51 2.06
CA GLY A 461 24.45 5.66 1.19
C GLY A 461 23.09 5.30 1.82
N LEU A 462 23.08 4.72 3.02
CA LEU A 462 21.85 4.40 3.76
C LEU A 462 21.46 5.51 4.74
N ILE A 463 22.44 6.25 5.22
CA ILE A 463 22.25 7.43 6.07
C ILE A 463 22.64 8.64 5.24
N ASN A 464 21.71 9.54 5.04
CA ASN A 464 21.85 10.72 4.16
C ASN A 464 21.35 11.98 4.87
N TYR A 465 21.54 13.11 4.20
CA TYR A 465 21.19 14.44 4.74
C TYR A 465 20.52 15.33 3.71
#